data_2fa8c58a8950074c8bdef10e4acc4884
#
_entry.id   2fa8c58a8950074c8bdef10e4acc4884
#
_cell.length_a   1.000
_cell.length_b   1.000
_cell.length_c   1.000
_cell.angle_alpha   90.00
_cell.angle_beta   90.00
_cell.angle_gamma   90.00
#
_symmetry.space_group_name_H-M   'P 1'
#
loop_
_entity.id
_entity.type
_entity.pdbx_description
1 polymer ?
#
loop_
_entity_poly.entity_id
_entity_poly.type
_entity_poly.pdbx_seq_one_letter_code
_entity_poly.pdbx_strand_id
1 'polypeptide(L)'
;MALTYHPELFDARTVEQARAVILTGEGSTTDERWKVETPFICGLIAETIALTSESAVVDYGCGIGRVAKELIARHGCRVIGVDISAAMRALAADYVQSDRFVAVAPDMLDGLVANGFAADAAIAVWVLQHCLAPGDDIGRIDSALKANGKLFVLNNIYRAVPTREQAWSNDGIDIKATLDAHFDVVRAGKPPEEVTPRDLKNIIFWSFYARKPA
;
A
#
# COMPACT_ATOMS: atom_id res chain seq x y z
N MET A 1 -23.63 14.14 -7.59
CA MET A 1 -24.14 13.09 -6.68
C MET A 1 -23.04 12.73 -5.71
N ALA A 2 -23.34 12.48 -4.42
CA ALA A 2 -22.34 11.97 -3.50
C ALA A 2 -22.00 10.52 -3.91
N LEU A 3 -20.70 10.21 -4.00
CA LEU A 3 -20.22 8.86 -4.27
C LEU A 3 -20.64 7.94 -3.11
N THR A 4 -21.31 6.83 -3.41
CA THR A 4 -21.59 5.79 -2.41
C THR A 4 -20.41 4.83 -2.42
N TYR A 5 -19.58 4.89 -1.37
CA TYR A 5 -18.41 4.04 -1.20
C TYR A 5 -18.79 2.62 -0.76
N HIS A 6 -18.23 1.62 -1.44
CA HIS A 6 -18.49 0.20 -1.18
C HIS A 6 -17.19 -0.57 -0.85
N PRO A 7 -16.68 -0.45 0.38
CA PRO A 7 -15.46 -1.15 0.80
C PRO A 7 -15.58 -2.67 0.80
N GLU A 8 -16.80 -3.21 0.78
CA GLU A 8 -17.07 -4.65 0.73
C GLU A 8 -16.50 -5.33 -0.52
N LEU A 9 -16.17 -4.55 -1.57
CA LEU A 9 -15.48 -5.07 -2.76
C LEU A 9 -14.05 -5.54 -2.45
N PHE A 10 -13.48 -5.10 -1.33
CA PHE A 10 -12.17 -5.57 -0.86
C PHE A 10 -12.25 -6.78 0.06
N ASP A 11 -13.45 -7.26 0.42
CA ASP A 11 -13.59 -8.45 1.24
C ASP A 11 -13.32 -9.72 0.43
N ALA A 12 -12.52 -10.62 0.97
CA ALA A 12 -12.21 -11.91 0.39
C ALA A 12 -12.35 -13.02 1.44
N ARG A 13 -12.83 -14.19 1.01
CA ARG A 13 -13.02 -15.34 1.90
C ARG A 13 -11.89 -16.37 1.78
N THR A 14 -11.11 -16.30 0.71
CA THR A 14 -9.99 -17.21 0.43
C THR A 14 -8.79 -16.42 -0.06
N VAL A 15 -7.61 -17.03 0.04
CA VAL A 15 -6.36 -16.43 -0.47
C VAL A 15 -6.43 -16.18 -1.97
N GLU A 16 -7.08 -17.08 -2.75
CA GLU A 16 -7.24 -16.92 -4.20
C GLU A 16 -8.10 -15.70 -4.53
N GLN A 17 -9.22 -15.52 -3.82
CA GLN A 17 -10.07 -14.32 -3.98
C GLN A 17 -9.30 -13.05 -3.59
N ALA A 18 -8.59 -13.06 -2.47
CA ALA A 18 -7.78 -11.93 -2.02
C ALA A 18 -6.70 -11.56 -3.05
N ARG A 19 -6.01 -12.54 -3.64
CA ARG A 19 -5.02 -12.31 -4.69
C ARG A 19 -5.63 -11.65 -5.92
N ALA A 20 -6.82 -12.07 -6.34
CA ALA A 20 -7.53 -11.49 -7.48
C ALA A 20 -8.02 -10.05 -7.21
N VAL A 21 -8.35 -9.72 -5.96
CA VAL A 21 -8.68 -8.35 -5.53
C VAL A 21 -7.44 -7.46 -5.51
N ILE A 22 -6.32 -7.96 -4.97
CA ILE A 22 -5.07 -7.19 -4.83
C ILE A 22 -4.43 -6.92 -6.19
N LEU A 23 -4.42 -7.89 -7.10
CA LEU A 23 -3.89 -7.76 -8.46
C LEU A 23 -4.85 -8.37 -9.48
N THR A 24 -5.63 -7.51 -10.11
CA THR A 24 -6.47 -7.89 -11.26
C THR A 24 -5.61 -8.31 -12.46
N GLY A 25 -6.14 -9.17 -13.33
CA GLY A 25 -5.37 -9.72 -14.45
C GLY A 25 -4.94 -8.69 -15.50
N GLU A 26 -5.80 -7.74 -15.86
CA GLU A 26 -5.53 -6.58 -16.76
C GLU A 26 -4.57 -6.86 -17.94
N GLY A 27 -4.91 -7.81 -18.79
CA GLY A 27 -4.09 -8.22 -19.93
C GLY A 27 -2.99 -9.25 -19.65
N SER A 28 -2.96 -9.78 -18.40
CA SER A 28 -2.11 -10.85 -17.91
C SER A 28 -2.92 -11.74 -16.95
N THR A 29 -2.27 -12.50 -16.10
CA THR A 29 -2.92 -13.23 -15.00
C THR A 29 -2.47 -12.66 -13.65
N THR A 30 -3.30 -12.85 -12.62
CA THR A 30 -2.94 -12.51 -11.24
C THR A 30 -1.60 -13.16 -10.85
N ASP A 31 -1.36 -14.41 -11.24
CA ASP A 31 -0.14 -15.15 -10.92
C ASP A 31 1.11 -14.56 -11.60
N GLU A 32 1.00 -14.17 -12.86
CA GLU A 32 2.10 -13.53 -13.59
C GLU A 32 2.44 -12.18 -12.98
N ARG A 33 1.42 -11.34 -12.75
CA ARG A 33 1.62 -10.04 -12.07
C ARG A 33 2.25 -10.21 -10.70
N TRP A 34 1.80 -11.18 -9.92
CA TRP A 34 2.33 -11.45 -8.58
C TRP A 34 3.82 -11.78 -8.61
N LYS A 35 4.23 -12.64 -9.56
CA LYS A 35 5.62 -13.07 -9.73
C LYS A 35 6.56 -11.95 -10.21
N VAL A 36 6.06 -11.00 -10.99
CA VAL A 36 6.89 -9.94 -11.58
C VAL A 36 6.87 -8.68 -10.71
N GLU A 37 5.69 -8.26 -10.26
CA GLU A 37 5.53 -7.00 -9.55
C GLU A 37 6.08 -7.05 -8.12
N THR A 38 5.90 -8.16 -7.41
CA THR A 38 6.38 -8.27 -6.01
C THR A 38 7.90 -8.14 -5.91
N PRO A 39 8.72 -8.88 -6.69
CA PRO A 39 10.17 -8.70 -6.69
C PRO A 39 10.62 -7.31 -7.13
N PHE A 40 9.94 -6.69 -8.09
CA PHE A 40 10.22 -5.32 -8.54
C PHE A 40 10.04 -4.31 -7.41
N ILE A 41 8.90 -4.35 -6.71
CA ILE A 41 8.63 -3.49 -5.55
C ILE A 41 9.69 -3.66 -4.48
N CYS A 42 9.95 -4.91 -4.07
CA CYS A 42 10.92 -5.20 -3.02
C CYS A 42 12.36 -4.83 -3.42
N GLY A 43 12.69 -4.93 -4.70
CA GLY A 43 13.96 -4.46 -5.25
C GLY A 43 14.13 -2.94 -5.12
N LEU A 44 13.12 -2.16 -5.53
CA LEU A 44 13.11 -0.70 -5.37
C LEU A 44 13.23 -0.28 -3.90
N ILE A 45 12.51 -0.96 -3.01
CA ILE A 45 12.57 -0.66 -1.57
C ILE A 45 13.98 -0.93 -1.03
N ALA A 46 14.58 -2.08 -1.35
CA ALA A 46 15.92 -2.45 -0.91
C ALA A 46 17.02 -1.48 -1.41
N GLU A 47 16.86 -0.92 -2.62
CA GLU A 47 17.78 0.07 -3.18
C GLU A 47 17.70 1.44 -2.49
N THR A 48 16.57 1.78 -1.89
CA THR A 48 16.29 3.16 -1.45
C THR A 48 16.11 3.27 0.07
N ILE A 49 15.69 2.20 0.74
CA ILE A 49 15.45 2.15 2.18
C ILE A 49 16.30 1.06 2.80
N ALA A 50 17.22 1.46 3.68
CA ALA A 50 18.07 0.51 4.40
C ALA A 50 17.30 -0.18 5.53
N LEU A 51 16.52 -1.22 5.20
CA LEU A 51 15.80 -2.03 6.18
C LEU A 51 16.72 -3.07 6.84
N THR A 52 16.54 -3.27 8.13
CA THR A 52 17.23 -4.26 8.97
C THR A 52 16.23 -5.02 9.85
N SER A 53 16.70 -6.00 10.60
CA SER A 53 15.88 -6.73 11.58
C SER A 53 15.29 -5.86 12.69
N GLU A 54 15.88 -4.70 12.94
CA GLU A 54 15.41 -3.72 13.94
C GLU A 54 14.41 -2.72 13.37
N SER A 55 14.28 -2.66 12.04
CA SER A 55 13.36 -1.72 11.39
C SER A 55 11.91 -2.10 11.63
N ALA A 56 11.07 -1.08 11.86
CA ALA A 56 9.62 -1.18 11.87
C ALA A 56 9.06 -0.58 10.57
N VAL A 57 8.19 -1.30 9.89
CA VAL A 57 7.56 -0.92 8.63
C VAL A 57 6.04 -0.93 8.79
N VAL A 58 5.35 0.09 8.24
CA VAL A 58 3.90 0.08 8.07
C VAL A 58 3.59 -0.30 6.61
N ASP A 59 2.82 -1.37 6.40
CA ASP A 59 2.28 -1.76 5.09
C ASP A 59 0.81 -1.31 5.03
N TYR A 60 0.58 -0.12 4.47
CA TYR A 60 -0.75 0.51 4.43
C TYR A 60 -1.55 0.01 3.23
N GLY A 61 -2.72 -0.59 3.49
CA GLY A 61 -3.48 -1.36 2.51
C GLY A 61 -2.83 -2.71 2.24
N CYS A 62 -2.41 -3.41 3.28
CA CYS A 62 -1.58 -4.62 3.16
C CYS A 62 -2.28 -5.80 2.46
N GLY A 63 -3.61 -5.80 2.38
CA GLY A 63 -4.38 -6.96 1.93
C GLY A 63 -4.01 -8.20 2.76
N ILE A 64 -3.58 -9.26 2.09
CA ILE A 64 -3.07 -10.47 2.77
C ILE A 64 -1.57 -10.41 3.11
N GLY A 65 -0.93 -9.25 3.03
CA GLY A 65 0.48 -9.09 3.40
C GLY A 65 1.48 -9.55 2.34
N ARG A 66 1.15 -9.39 1.06
CA ARG A 66 2.01 -9.77 -0.08
C ARG A 66 3.42 -9.19 0.02
N VAL A 67 3.51 -7.88 0.18
CA VAL A 67 4.80 -7.17 0.25
C VAL A 67 5.44 -7.36 1.62
N ALA A 68 4.65 -7.31 2.70
CA ALA A 68 5.10 -7.56 4.06
C ALA A 68 5.86 -8.89 4.18
N LYS A 69 5.32 -9.99 3.63
CA LYS A 69 5.96 -11.31 3.66
C LYS A 69 7.36 -11.31 3.06
N GLU A 70 7.52 -10.67 1.89
CA GLU A 70 8.81 -10.56 1.20
C GLU A 70 9.81 -9.67 1.95
N LEU A 71 9.36 -8.54 2.51
CA LEU A 71 10.23 -7.66 3.29
C LEU A 71 10.73 -8.34 4.55
N ILE A 72 9.88 -9.09 5.25
CA ILE A 72 10.27 -9.87 6.42
C ILE A 72 11.29 -10.94 6.03
N ALA A 73 11.04 -11.68 4.94
CA ALA A 73 11.93 -12.74 4.48
C ALA A 73 13.32 -12.22 4.09
N ARG A 74 13.38 -11.01 3.48
CA ARG A 74 14.65 -10.43 3.00
C ARG A 74 15.43 -9.69 4.06
N HIS A 75 14.74 -8.98 4.95
CA HIS A 75 15.36 -8.03 5.88
C HIS A 75 15.18 -8.40 7.34
N GLY A 76 14.30 -9.35 7.66
CA GLY A 76 13.96 -9.67 9.05
C GLY A 76 13.23 -8.54 9.78
N CYS A 77 12.75 -7.51 9.10
CA CYS A 77 12.09 -6.36 9.71
C CYS A 77 10.74 -6.72 10.34
N ARG A 78 10.24 -5.87 11.23
CA ARG A 78 8.88 -5.98 11.79
C ARG A 78 7.91 -5.20 10.91
N VAL A 79 6.75 -5.78 10.61
CA VAL A 79 5.75 -5.14 9.75
C VAL A 79 4.41 -5.08 10.46
N ILE A 80 3.83 -3.89 10.53
CA ILE A 80 2.43 -3.66 10.88
C ILE A 80 1.68 -3.47 9.56
N GLY A 81 0.90 -4.49 9.17
CA GLY A 81 -0.02 -4.39 8.06
C GLY A 81 -1.28 -3.64 8.48
N VAL A 82 -1.72 -2.68 7.69
CA VAL A 82 -2.95 -1.92 7.93
C VAL A 82 -3.91 -2.18 6.77
N ASP A 83 -5.12 -2.64 7.08
CA ASP A 83 -6.15 -2.83 6.06
C ASP A 83 -7.54 -2.55 6.63
N ILE A 84 -8.44 -1.98 5.81
CA ILE A 84 -9.82 -1.70 6.20
C ILE A 84 -10.64 -2.99 6.31
N SER A 85 -10.38 -3.98 5.43
CA SER A 85 -11.10 -5.25 5.41
C SER A 85 -10.68 -6.17 6.56
N ALA A 86 -11.61 -6.50 7.44
CA ALA A 86 -11.38 -7.48 8.50
C ALA A 86 -11.08 -8.88 7.94
N ALA A 87 -11.67 -9.23 6.80
CA ALA A 87 -11.43 -10.49 6.11
C ALA A 87 -10.00 -10.58 5.57
N MET A 88 -9.50 -9.51 4.93
CA MET A 88 -8.09 -9.43 4.48
C MET A 88 -7.13 -9.57 5.65
N ARG A 89 -7.36 -8.85 6.76
CA ARG A 89 -6.51 -8.95 7.97
C ARG A 89 -6.47 -10.35 8.55
N ALA A 90 -7.59 -11.05 8.58
CA ALA A 90 -7.65 -12.45 9.05
C ALA A 90 -6.82 -13.38 8.15
N LEU A 91 -6.95 -13.25 6.82
CA LEU A 91 -6.17 -14.03 5.86
C LEU A 91 -4.68 -13.68 5.89
N ALA A 92 -4.32 -12.44 6.25
CA ALA A 92 -2.94 -11.98 6.25
C ALA A 92 -2.07 -12.72 7.27
N ALA A 93 -2.59 -13.00 8.46
CA ALA A 93 -1.86 -13.77 9.48
C ALA A 93 -1.48 -15.17 8.98
N ASP A 94 -2.44 -15.86 8.35
CA ASP A 94 -2.23 -17.21 7.80
C ASP A 94 -1.33 -17.20 6.55
N TYR A 95 -1.37 -16.14 5.76
CA TYR A 95 -0.54 -16.01 4.55
C TYR A 95 0.91 -15.65 4.86
N VAL A 96 1.14 -14.69 5.76
CA VAL A 96 2.49 -14.21 6.10
C VAL A 96 3.24 -15.22 6.97
N GLN A 97 2.58 -15.80 7.97
CA GLN A 97 3.12 -16.83 8.88
C GLN A 97 4.43 -16.41 9.55
N SER A 98 4.45 -15.22 10.17
CA SER A 98 5.63 -14.68 10.85
C SER A 98 5.22 -13.99 12.15
N ASP A 99 6.01 -14.17 13.20
CA ASP A 99 5.92 -13.46 14.49
C ASP A 99 6.32 -11.97 14.37
N ARG A 100 6.91 -11.59 13.23
CA ARG A 100 7.29 -10.22 12.90
C ARG A 100 6.19 -9.45 12.14
N PHE A 101 5.01 -10.05 11.99
CA PHE A 101 3.87 -9.46 11.30
C PHE A 101 2.63 -9.40 12.19
N VAL A 102 1.94 -8.28 12.14
CA VAL A 102 0.58 -8.15 12.67
C VAL A 102 -0.26 -7.31 11.71
N ALA A 103 -1.51 -7.70 11.49
CA ALA A 103 -2.46 -6.92 10.70
C ALA A 103 -3.47 -6.21 11.61
N VAL A 104 -3.66 -4.91 11.41
CA VAL A 104 -4.51 -4.06 12.25
C VAL A 104 -5.47 -3.22 11.40
N ALA A 105 -6.55 -2.73 11.99
CA ALA A 105 -7.42 -1.72 11.36
C ALA A 105 -6.76 -0.32 11.41
N PRO A 106 -7.17 0.63 10.54
CA PRO A 106 -6.58 1.97 10.51
C PRO A 106 -6.65 2.73 11.85
N ASP A 107 -7.75 2.63 12.58
CA ASP A 107 -7.91 3.22 13.92
C ASP A 107 -6.98 2.62 14.98
N MET A 108 -6.62 1.35 14.82
CA MET A 108 -5.63 0.70 15.67
C MET A 108 -4.24 1.28 15.45
N LEU A 109 -3.87 1.61 14.19
CA LEU A 109 -2.62 2.32 13.88
C LEU A 109 -2.60 3.69 14.56
N ASP A 110 -3.72 4.44 14.51
CA ASP A 110 -3.84 5.73 15.20
C ASP A 110 -3.60 5.58 16.70
N GLY A 111 -4.15 4.53 17.31
CA GLY A 111 -3.92 4.19 18.72
C GLY A 111 -2.46 3.85 19.02
N LEU A 112 -1.77 3.12 18.16
CA LEU A 112 -0.34 2.81 18.32
C LEU A 112 0.51 4.08 18.25
N VAL A 113 0.24 4.96 17.29
CA VAL A 113 0.94 6.26 17.13
C VAL A 113 0.72 7.15 18.36
N ALA A 114 -0.51 7.25 18.85
CA ALA A 114 -0.82 7.99 20.07
C ALA A 114 -0.07 7.46 21.31
N ASN A 115 0.33 6.19 21.31
CA ASN A 115 1.15 5.55 22.34
C ASN A 115 2.65 5.50 22.01
N GLY A 116 3.12 6.32 21.08
CA GLY A 116 4.53 6.53 20.78
C GLY A 116 5.14 5.59 19.72
N PHE A 117 4.32 4.81 19.00
CA PHE A 117 4.83 4.06 17.87
C PHE A 117 5.25 4.99 16.73
N ALA A 118 6.43 4.73 16.15
CA ALA A 118 6.88 5.37 14.93
C ALA A 118 7.69 4.38 14.08
N ALA A 119 7.39 4.32 12.78
CA ALA A 119 7.99 3.43 11.81
C ALA A 119 9.21 4.05 11.12
N ASP A 120 10.18 3.21 10.75
CA ASP A 120 11.33 3.59 9.93
C ASP A 120 10.93 3.80 8.46
N ALA A 121 9.92 3.05 8.02
CA ALA A 121 9.36 3.16 6.67
C ALA A 121 7.86 2.86 6.66
N ALA A 122 7.19 3.39 5.64
CA ALA A 122 5.85 2.98 5.26
C ALA A 122 5.83 2.60 3.78
N ILE A 123 4.94 1.71 3.41
CA ILE A 123 4.65 1.34 2.02
C ILE A 123 3.15 1.45 1.78
N ALA A 124 2.75 1.90 0.59
CA ALA A 124 1.36 1.96 0.16
C ALA A 124 1.29 1.55 -1.32
N VAL A 125 0.84 0.32 -1.56
CA VAL A 125 0.84 -0.31 -2.89
C VAL A 125 -0.59 -0.60 -3.32
N TRP A 126 -1.06 0.07 -4.38
CA TRP A 126 -2.40 -0.08 -4.95
C TRP A 126 -3.54 0.21 -3.95
N VAL A 127 -3.35 1.11 -2.99
CA VAL A 127 -4.33 1.39 -1.94
C VAL A 127 -4.88 2.81 -1.97
N LEU A 128 -4.04 3.84 -2.09
CA LEU A 128 -4.47 5.24 -1.91
C LEU A 128 -5.50 5.68 -2.96
N GLN A 129 -5.45 5.11 -4.16
CA GLN A 129 -6.45 5.33 -5.19
C GLN A 129 -7.85 4.85 -4.79
N HIS A 130 -7.95 3.93 -3.86
CA HIS A 130 -9.20 3.34 -3.41
C HIS A 130 -9.72 3.94 -2.11
N CYS A 131 -8.98 4.85 -1.48
CA CYS A 131 -9.37 5.50 -0.24
C CYS A 131 -10.49 6.51 -0.46
N LEU A 132 -11.46 6.54 0.45
CA LEU A 132 -12.55 7.52 0.41
C LEU A 132 -12.04 8.94 0.69
N ALA A 133 -11.11 9.08 1.63
CA ALA A 133 -10.49 10.34 2.02
C ALA A 133 -8.95 10.20 1.97
N PRO A 134 -8.33 10.15 0.77
CA PRO A 134 -6.90 9.84 0.63
C PRO A 134 -5.98 10.85 1.36
N GLY A 135 -6.41 12.09 1.56
CA GLY A 135 -5.66 13.07 2.36
C GLY A 135 -5.56 12.67 3.84
N ASP A 136 -6.63 12.13 4.42
CA ASP A 136 -6.64 11.65 5.80
C ASP A 136 -5.77 10.40 5.94
N ASP A 137 -5.83 9.48 4.98
CA ASP A 137 -5.01 8.28 4.95
C ASP A 137 -3.50 8.62 4.80
N ILE A 138 -3.18 9.60 3.95
CA ILE A 138 -1.81 10.12 3.79
C ILE A 138 -1.33 10.77 5.09
N GLY A 139 -2.17 11.57 5.77
CA GLY A 139 -1.86 12.16 7.08
C GLY A 139 -1.62 11.10 8.17
N ARG A 140 -2.39 10.01 8.15
CA ARG A 140 -2.19 8.86 9.05
C ARG A 140 -0.85 8.18 8.82
N ILE A 141 -0.49 7.96 7.56
CA ILE A 141 0.82 7.39 7.19
C ILE A 141 1.95 8.30 7.66
N ASP A 142 1.84 9.62 7.43
CA ASP A 142 2.84 10.59 7.88
C ASP A 142 3.01 10.56 9.40
N SER A 143 1.91 10.56 10.14
CA SER A 143 1.93 10.51 11.61
C SER A 143 2.59 9.23 12.15
N ALA A 144 2.51 8.13 11.41
CA ALA A 144 3.13 6.86 11.79
C ALA A 144 4.63 6.78 11.46
N LEU A 145 5.19 7.72 10.71
CA LEU A 145 6.61 7.73 10.34
C LEU A 145 7.47 8.48 11.34
N LYS A 146 8.69 8.00 11.58
CA LYS A 146 9.76 8.77 12.24
C LYS A 146 10.09 10.02 11.42
N ALA A 147 10.76 11.00 12.02
CA ALA A 147 11.14 12.25 11.35
C ALA A 147 11.99 12.03 10.08
N ASN A 148 12.83 10.99 10.07
CA ASN A 148 13.64 10.57 8.92
C ASN A 148 13.07 9.36 8.18
N GLY A 149 11.86 8.95 8.50
CA GLY A 149 11.15 7.83 7.87
C GLY A 149 10.85 8.11 6.41
N LYS A 150 10.76 7.03 5.63
CA LYS A 150 10.46 7.10 4.20
C LYS A 150 9.17 6.38 3.86
N LEU A 151 8.42 6.94 2.93
CA LEU A 151 7.24 6.32 2.35
C LEU A 151 7.54 5.86 0.93
N PHE A 152 7.25 4.60 0.60
CA PHE A 152 7.18 4.11 -0.78
C PHE A 152 5.73 4.00 -1.22
N VAL A 153 5.43 4.48 -2.42
CA VAL A 153 4.10 4.38 -3.04
C VAL A 153 4.22 3.79 -4.44
N LEU A 154 3.35 2.85 -4.78
CA LEU A 154 3.04 2.43 -6.16
C LEU A 154 1.53 2.51 -6.33
N ASN A 155 1.04 3.41 -7.20
CA ASN A 155 -0.37 3.78 -7.23
C ASN A 155 -0.79 4.33 -8.59
N ASN A 156 -2.11 4.40 -8.83
CA ASN A 156 -2.66 5.25 -9.87
C ASN A 156 -2.49 6.73 -9.50
N ILE A 157 -2.35 7.60 -10.54
CA ILE A 157 -2.30 9.06 -10.34
C ILE A 157 -3.62 9.55 -9.75
N TYR A 158 -4.74 9.08 -10.29
CA TYR A 158 -6.08 9.51 -9.89
C TYR A 158 -6.80 8.48 -9.04
N ARG A 159 -7.71 8.96 -8.21
CA ARG A 159 -8.58 8.13 -7.39
C ARG A 159 -9.51 7.26 -8.23
N ALA A 160 -9.71 6.03 -7.82
CA ALA A 160 -10.63 5.06 -8.42
C ALA A 160 -11.34 4.29 -7.28
N VAL A 161 -12.40 4.88 -6.72
CA VAL A 161 -13.13 4.28 -5.59
C VAL A 161 -14.20 3.30 -6.07
N PRO A 162 -14.42 2.20 -5.34
CA PRO A 162 -15.52 1.30 -5.60
C PRO A 162 -16.86 1.96 -5.26
N THR A 163 -17.79 1.91 -6.21
CA THR A 163 -19.16 2.45 -6.04
C THR A 163 -20.21 1.41 -6.39
N ARG A 164 -21.46 1.64 -5.96
CA ARG A 164 -22.56 0.72 -6.24
C ARG A 164 -22.91 0.65 -7.73
N GLU A 165 -22.83 1.78 -8.42
CA GLU A 165 -23.22 1.91 -9.83
C GLU A 165 -22.09 1.51 -10.78
N GLN A 166 -20.85 1.75 -10.35
CA GLN A 166 -19.65 1.42 -11.11
C GLN A 166 -18.64 0.78 -10.17
N ALA A 167 -18.00 -0.29 -10.61
CA ALA A 167 -16.96 -0.94 -9.81
C ALA A 167 -15.83 0.04 -9.43
N TRP A 168 -15.50 0.97 -10.33
CA TRP A 168 -14.45 1.97 -10.12
C TRP A 168 -14.88 3.33 -10.66
N SER A 169 -14.91 4.36 -9.82
CA SER A 169 -15.22 5.72 -10.23
C SER A 169 -14.01 6.63 -10.04
N ASN A 170 -13.58 7.25 -11.14
CA ASN A 170 -12.57 8.31 -11.12
C ASN A 170 -13.30 9.66 -11.01
N ASP A 171 -13.09 10.37 -9.92
CA ASP A 171 -13.67 11.69 -9.64
C ASP A 171 -12.67 12.84 -9.78
N GLY A 172 -11.51 12.57 -10.36
CA GLY A 172 -10.48 13.57 -10.64
C GLY A 172 -9.57 13.93 -9.46
N ILE A 173 -9.71 13.28 -8.30
CA ILE A 173 -8.78 13.51 -7.18
C ILE A 173 -7.41 12.96 -7.56
N ASP A 174 -6.43 13.86 -7.62
CA ASP A 174 -5.03 13.54 -7.93
C ASP A 174 -4.29 13.10 -6.68
N ILE A 175 -4.07 11.78 -6.56
CA ILE A 175 -3.36 11.16 -5.43
C ILE A 175 -1.89 11.58 -5.43
N LYS A 176 -1.27 11.65 -6.62
CA LYS A 176 0.13 12.03 -6.72
C LYS A 176 0.34 13.47 -6.28
N ALA A 177 -0.49 14.40 -6.74
CA ALA A 177 -0.41 15.80 -6.31
C ALA A 177 -0.64 15.95 -4.79
N THR A 178 -1.56 15.18 -4.20
CA THR A 178 -1.79 15.17 -2.76
C THR A 178 -0.55 14.70 -1.99
N LEU A 179 0.11 13.63 -2.45
CA LEU A 179 1.36 13.14 -1.86
C LEU A 179 2.50 14.15 -2.00
N ASP A 180 2.69 14.72 -3.19
CA ASP A 180 3.75 15.71 -3.47
C ASP A 180 3.56 17.01 -2.65
N ALA A 181 2.31 17.38 -2.36
CA ALA A 181 2.01 18.48 -1.46
C ALA A 181 2.36 18.18 0.01
N HIS A 182 2.22 16.94 0.43
CA HIS A 182 2.40 16.50 1.82
C HIS A 182 3.84 16.11 2.16
N PHE A 183 4.56 15.46 1.23
CA PHE A 183 5.91 14.94 1.39
C PHE A 183 6.90 15.56 0.41
N ASP A 184 8.20 15.40 0.69
CA ASP A 184 9.28 15.69 -0.26
C ASP A 184 9.61 14.45 -1.10
N VAL A 185 9.58 14.61 -2.42
CA VAL A 185 9.93 13.53 -3.36
C VAL A 185 11.43 13.25 -3.31
N VAL A 186 11.80 12.01 -2.97
CA VAL A 186 13.20 11.55 -2.94
C VAL A 186 13.59 10.90 -4.28
N ARG A 187 12.72 10.04 -4.80
CA ARG A 187 12.93 9.32 -6.05
C ARG A 187 11.57 8.94 -6.62
N ALA A 188 11.39 9.06 -7.93
CA ALA A 188 10.13 8.71 -8.57
C ALA A 188 10.37 8.11 -9.95
N GLY A 189 9.39 7.39 -10.47
CA GLY A 189 9.43 6.81 -11.81
C GLY A 189 8.13 6.13 -12.19
N LYS A 190 8.21 5.42 -13.31
CA LYS A 190 7.14 4.53 -13.79
C LYS A 190 7.64 3.09 -13.70
N PRO A 191 6.76 2.12 -13.41
CA PRO A 191 7.13 0.72 -13.56
C PRO A 191 7.52 0.41 -15.02
N PRO A 192 8.44 -0.53 -15.26
CA PRO A 192 8.78 -0.96 -16.60
C PRO A 192 7.61 -1.72 -17.26
N GLU A 193 7.65 -1.88 -18.59
CA GLU A 193 6.53 -2.47 -19.34
C GLU A 193 6.21 -3.92 -18.93
N GLU A 194 7.21 -4.66 -18.49
CA GLU A 194 7.05 -6.05 -18.02
C GLU A 194 6.29 -6.15 -16.70
N VAL A 195 6.31 -5.07 -15.91
CA VAL A 195 5.64 -4.99 -14.58
C VAL A 195 4.28 -4.32 -14.71
N THR A 196 4.13 -3.43 -15.69
CA THR A 196 2.96 -2.57 -15.82
C THR A 196 1.85 -3.23 -16.61
N PRO A 197 0.62 -3.31 -16.12
CA PRO A 197 -0.53 -3.62 -16.96
C PRO A 197 -0.62 -2.64 -18.12
N ARG A 198 -0.83 -3.15 -19.35
CA ARG A 198 -0.81 -2.33 -20.58
C ARG A 198 -1.77 -1.13 -20.52
N ASP A 199 -2.94 -1.34 -19.92
CA ASP A 199 -4.00 -0.33 -19.86
C ASP A 199 -3.72 0.75 -18.80
N LEU A 200 -2.81 0.50 -17.85
CA LEU A 200 -2.51 1.41 -16.75
C LEU A 200 -1.20 2.20 -16.94
N LYS A 201 -0.35 1.88 -17.91
CA LYS A 201 1.02 2.42 -18.04
C LYS A 201 1.14 3.95 -18.03
N ASN A 202 0.09 4.67 -18.40
CA ASN A 202 0.10 6.13 -18.44
C ASN A 202 -0.50 6.80 -17.20
N ILE A 203 -1.12 6.02 -16.31
CA ILE A 203 -1.83 6.52 -15.14
C ILE A 203 -1.25 5.99 -13.82
N ILE A 204 -0.15 5.24 -13.87
CA ILE A 204 0.51 4.71 -12.67
C ILE A 204 1.90 5.34 -12.49
N PHE A 205 2.31 5.40 -11.23
CA PHE A 205 3.63 5.88 -10.81
C PHE A 205 4.12 5.09 -9.60
N TRP A 206 5.42 5.10 -9.37
CA TRP A 206 5.99 4.82 -8.07
C TRP A 206 6.81 6.01 -7.58
N SER A 207 6.86 6.21 -6.27
CA SER A 207 7.64 7.28 -5.66
C SER A 207 8.11 6.91 -4.27
N PHE A 208 9.30 7.38 -3.91
CA PHE A 208 9.79 7.44 -2.54
C PHE A 208 9.67 8.88 -2.05
N TYR A 209 9.19 9.00 -0.84
CA TYR A 209 8.95 10.25 -0.16
C TYR A 209 9.69 10.29 1.17
N ALA A 210 10.09 11.50 1.58
CA ALA A 210 10.55 11.82 2.93
C ALA A 210 9.55 12.76 3.60
N ARG A 211 9.45 12.70 4.92
CA ARG A 211 8.66 13.67 5.68
C ARG A 211 9.23 15.07 5.48
N LYS A 212 8.36 16.06 5.31
CA LYS A 212 8.77 17.47 5.34
C LYS A 212 9.25 17.83 6.76
N PRO A 213 10.27 18.65 6.88
CA PRO A 213 10.64 19.22 8.18
C PRO A 213 9.44 19.93 8.81
N ALA A 214 9.28 19.76 10.13
CA ALA A 214 8.23 20.44 10.90
C ALA A 214 8.51 21.96 10.99
#